data_9eac2f78861a5cae1d7695454ea43e2f
#
_entry.id   9eac2f78861a5cae1d7695454ea43e2f
#
_cell.length_a   1.000
_cell.length_b   1.000
_cell.length_c   1.000
_cell.angle_alpha   90.00
_cell.angle_beta   90.00
_cell.angle_gamma   90.00
#
_symmetry.space_group_name_H-M   'P 1'
#
loop_
_entity.id
_entity.type
_entity.pdbx_description
1 polymer ?
#
loop_
_entity_poly.entity_id
_entity_poly.type
_entity_poly.pdbx_seq_one_letter_code
_entity_poly.pdbx_strand_id
1 'polypeptide(L)'
;MGKGKLYKFYKSELRTFKKILILLFISIQACSEDTPEENVIRTKIRVNFYTELCTGIILQQCYLIQENDNIGENNWQLFYDLIEGFDYVPGYIYDLDVTINEVDDPPSDAPSLKYTLNKIISKTNVKPFSGKLIKQGICMNYVVQVNDINFPQNLIEKKWYDEFSQIKYENVFALESVCDFPENIKEGDSFSFIIDNEKKNQCAVCSAYSHVPEKSVSITVGD
;
A
#
# COMPACT_ATOMS: atom_id res chain seq x y z
N MET A 1 74.47 -21.32 53.05
CA MET A 1 73.66 -20.10 53.16
C MET A 1 73.34 -19.58 51.77
N GLY A 2 72.10 -19.56 51.28
CA GLY A 2 71.82 -18.96 50.00
C GLY A 2 70.45 -19.33 49.37
N LYS A 3 69.72 -20.37 49.83
CA LYS A 3 68.46 -20.78 49.21
C LYS A 3 67.18 -19.99 49.65
N GLY A 4 67.26 -19.27 50.78
CA GLY A 4 66.05 -18.59 51.29
C GLY A 4 65.82 -17.15 50.72
N LYS A 5 66.86 -16.50 50.18
CA LYS A 5 66.69 -15.15 49.59
C LYS A 5 66.12 -15.14 48.17
N LEU A 6 66.40 -16.15 47.32
CA LEU A 6 65.84 -16.29 45.97
C LEU A 6 64.33 -16.58 46.00
N TYR A 7 63.87 -17.40 46.92
CA TYR A 7 62.44 -17.78 47.02
C TYR A 7 61.57 -16.59 47.49
N LYS A 8 62.06 -15.73 48.32
CA LYS A 8 61.34 -14.50 48.72
C LYS A 8 61.23 -13.47 47.59
N PHE A 9 62.24 -13.38 46.73
CA PHE A 9 62.25 -12.44 45.63
C PHE A 9 61.24 -12.94 44.55
N TYR A 10 61.22 -14.23 44.21
CA TYR A 10 60.30 -14.81 43.21
C TYR A 10 58.83 -14.71 43.67
N LYS A 11 58.55 -14.87 44.97
CA LYS A 11 57.21 -14.78 45.52
C LYS A 11 56.67 -13.34 45.57
N SER A 12 57.55 -12.35 45.66
CA SER A 12 57.21 -10.91 45.61
C SER A 12 56.85 -10.48 44.17
N GLU A 13 57.63 -10.91 43.18
CA GLU A 13 57.42 -10.64 41.78
C GLU A 13 56.08 -11.27 41.27
N LEU A 14 55.78 -12.53 41.66
CA LEU A 14 54.54 -13.18 41.30
C LEU A 14 53.28 -12.49 41.88
N ARG A 15 53.40 -11.88 43.06
CA ARG A 15 52.30 -11.11 43.66
C ARG A 15 52.06 -9.78 42.96
N THR A 16 53.11 -9.14 42.47
CA THR A 16 53.06 -7.87 41.72
C THR A 16 52.48 -8.14 40.31
N PHE A 17 52.91 -9.21 39.65
CA PHE A 17 52.39 -9.61 38.35
C PHE A 17 50.89 -9.99 38.43
N LYS A 18 50.44 -10.72 39.47
CA LYS A 18 49.04 -11.02 39.69
C LYS A 18 48.17 -9.76 39.92
N LYS A 19 48.72 -8.77 40.63
CA LYS A 19 48.02 -7.48 40.88
C LYS A 19 47.93 -6.63 39.59
N ILE A 20 48.97 -6.64 38.76
CA ILE A 20 48.96 -5.96 37.44
C ILE A 20 48.01 -6.66 36.46
N LEU A 21 47.96 -7.99 36.46
CA LEU A 21 47.05 -8.76 35.60
C LEU A 21 45.58 -8.56 36.00
N ILE A 22 45.29 -8.42 37.30
CA ILE A 22 43.93 -8.13 37.81
C ILE A 22 43.52 -6.69 37.48
N LEU A 23 44.46 -5.73 37.53
CA LEU A 23 44.19 -4.34 37.13
C LEU A 23 44.00 -4.17 35.61
N LEU A 24 44.65 -5.01 34.79
CA LEU A 24 44.43 -5.00 33.34
C LEU A 24 43.08 -5.61 32.94
N PHE A 25 42.52 -6.52 33.76
CA PHE A 25 41.19 -7.14 33.48
C PHE A 25 40.00 -6.24 33.85
N ILE A 26 40.19 -5.22 34.65
CA ILE A 26 39.12 -4.28 35.08
C ILE A 26 38.92 -3.13 34.07
N SER A 27 39.86 -2.93 33.13
CA SER A 27 39.78 -1.85 32.12
C SER A 27 39.09 -2.23 30.81
N ILE A 28 38.48 -3.44 30.67
CA ILE A 28 37.74 -3.87 29.50
C ILE A 28 36.22 -3.82 29.75
N GLN A 29 35.77 -3.15 30.81
CA GLN A 29 34.37 -2.74 30.91
C GLN A 29 34.21 -1.36 30.26
N ALA A 30 34.54 -1.32 28.95
CA ALA A 30 34.22 -0.18 28.11
C ALA A 30 32.86 -0.38 27.48
N CYS A 31 31.96 0.51 27.81
CA CYS A 31 30.81 0.94 27.02
C CYS A 31 30.13 -0.16 26.18
N SER A 32 29.10 -0.77 26.72
CA SER A 32 27.91 -0.97 25.92
C SER A 32 27.40 0.47 25.68
N GLU A 33 27.62 1.04 24.52
CA GLU A 33 26.76 2.06 23.99
C GLU A 33 25.39 1.38 23.93
N ASP A 34 24.50 1.71 24.85
CA ASP A 34 23.07 1.53 24.69
C ASP A 34 22.69 2.44 23.51
N THR A 35 22.91 1.95 22.29
CA THR A 35 22.13 2.43 21.16
C THR A 35 20.69 2.17 21.54
N PRO A 36 19.83 3.21 21.59
CA PRO A 36 18.41 2.97 21.82
C PRO A 36 18.00 1.91 20.81
N GLU A 37 17.45 0.78 21.27
CA GLU A 37 16.82 -0.18 20.38
C GLU A 37 15.68 0.60 19.72
N GLU A 38 15.92 1.00 18.48
CA GLU A 38 14.89 1.55 17.61
C GLU A 38 13.78 0.50 17.61
N ASN A 39 12.62 0.86 18.09
CA ASN A 39 11.50 -0.05 18.31
C ASN A 39 10.94 -0.43 16.93
N VAL A 40 11.66 -1.31 16.22
CA VAL A 40 11.38 -1.72 14.87
C VAL A 40 10.25 -2.75 14.90
N ILE A 41 9.06 -2.32 14.53
CA ILE A 41 7.89 -3.20 14.43
C ILE A 41 7.85 -3.77 13.01
N ARG A 42 7.81 -5.10 12.90
CA ARG A 42 7.56 -5.80 11.64
C ARG A 42 6.13 -6.28 11.56
N THR A 43 5.49 -6.02 10.43
CA THR A 43 4.10 -6.44 10.18
C THR A 43 3.92 -6.99 8.78
N LYS A 44 2.86 -7.76 8.58
CA LYS A 44 2.39 -8.18 7.27
C LYS A 44 1.22 -7.30 6.86
N ILE A 45 1.28 -6.77 5.65
CA ILE A 45 0.22 -5.96 5.05
C ILE A 45 -0.19 -6.62 3.74
N ARG A 46 -1.50 -6.87 3.59
CA ARG A 46 -2.09 -7.20 2.30
C ARG A 46 -2.64 -5.93 1.67
N VAL A 47 -2.24 -5.64 0.42
CA VAL A 47 -2.72 -4.49 -0.36
C VAL A 47 -3.67 -4.98 -1.45
N ASN A 48 -4.80 -4.31 -1.58
CA ASN A 48 -5.85 -4.65 -2.54
C ASN A 48 -5.42 -4.33 -3.98
N PHE A 49 -6.14 -4.91 -4.94
CA PHE A 49 -5.89 -4.77 -6.38
C PHE A 49 -6.37 -3.43 -6.96
N TYR A 50 -7.05 -2.59 -6.19
CA TYR A 50 -7.46 -1.24 -6.54
C TYR A 50 -7.32 -0.31 -5.35
N THR A 51 -7.24 0.99 -5.64
CA THR A 51 -7.18 2.07 -4.64
C THR A 51 -8.53 2.76 -4.56
N GLU A 52 -8.79 3.48 -3.49
CA GLU A 52 -9.98 4.32 -3.34
C GLU A 52 -9.60 5.77 -3.09
N LEU A 53 -10.45 6.67 -3.57
CA LEU A 53 -10.32 8.10 -3.30
C LEU A 53 -10.58 8.35 -1.81
N CYS A 54 -9.63 8.97 -1.14
CA CYS A 54 -9.71 9.29 0.27
C CYS A 54 -9.39 10.76 0.54
N THR A 55 -9.93 11.28 1.63
CA THR A 55 -9.71 12.67 2.05
C THR A 55 -8.89 12.68 3.33
N GLY A 56 -7.62 13.05 3.19
CA GLY A 56 -6.74 13.41 4.30
C GLY A 56 -6.59 14.93 4.35
N ILE A 57 -5.36 15.43 4.37
CA ILE A 57 -5.06 16.87 4.20
C ILE A 57 -5.44 17.29 2.79
N ILE A 58 -5.23 16.45 1.81
CA ILE A 58 -5.62 16.60 0.41
C ILE A 58 -6.41 15.38 -0.06
N LEU A 59 -7.13 15.54 -1.16
CA LEU A 59 -7.78 14.44 -1.85
C LEU A 59 -6.70 13.61 -2.57
N GLN A 60 -6.62 12.30 -2.26
CA GLN A 60 -5.61 11.40 -2.81
C GLN A 60 -6.15 10.00 -3.03
N GLN A 61 -5.41 9.17 -3.76
CA GLN A 61 -5.67 7.73 -3.83
C GLN A 61 -5.04 7.05 -2.62
N CYS A 62 -5.82 6.25 -1.90
CA CYS A 62 -5.39 5.47 -0.75
C CYS A 62 -5.39 3.99 -1.09
N TYR A 63 -4.41 3.26 -0.55
CA TYR A 63 -4.48 1.81 -0.56
C TYR A 63 -5.64 1.32 0.30
N LEU A 64 -6.19 0.19 -0.06
CA LEU A 64 -7.04 -0.63 0.78
C LEU A 64 -6.19 -1.76 1.33
N ILE A 65 -6.07 -1.85 2.65
CA ILE A 65 -5.19 -2.84 3.28
C ILE A 65 -5.90 -3.76 4.26
N GLN A 66 -5.27 -4.87 4.54
CA GLN A 66 -5.52 -5.77 5.66
C GLN A 66 -4.20 -6.03 6.37
N GLU A 67 -4.21 -6.09 7.70
CA GLU A 67 -3.01 -6.29 8.51
C GLU A 67 -3.14 -7.54 9.39
N ASN A 68 -2.03 -8.23 9.55
CA ASN A 68 -1.86 -9.35 10.48
C ASN A 68 -2.99 -10.39 10.39
N ASP A 69 -3.73 -10.61 11.48
CA ASP A 69 -4.78 -11.63 11.59
C ASP A 69 -6.02 -11.31 10.75
N ASN A 70 -6.18 -10.06 10.30
CA ASN A 70 -7.28 -9.65 9.43
C ASN A 70 -7.04 -10.00 7.95
N ILE A 71 -5.84 -10.48 7.61
CA ILE A 71 -5.51 -10.87 6.23
C ILE A 71 -6.37 -12.05 5.78
N GLY A 72 -7.17 -11.84 4.74
CA GLY A 72 -8.09 -12.84 4.16
C GLY A 72 -9.52 -12.69 4.60
N GLU A 73 -9.84 -11.71 5.45
CA GLU A 73 -11.20 -11.35 5.78
C GLU A 73 -11.86 -10.47 4.69
N ASN A 74 -13.15 -10.12 4.87
CA ASN A 74 -13.87 -9.28 3.91
C ASN A 74 -13.72 -7.78 4.18
N ASN A 75 -13.02 -7.40 5.26
CA ASN A 75 -12.90 -6.01 5.69
C ASN A 75 -11.58 -5.42 5.20
N TRP A 76 -11.67 -4.38 4.39
CA TRP A 76 -10.55 -3.58 3.93
C TRP A 76 -10.56 -2.22 4.63
N GLN A 77 -9.38 -1.72 4.99
CA GLN A 77 -9.20 -0.43 5.65
C GLN A 77 -8.46 0.52 4.71
N LEU A 78 -8.87 1.80 4.71
CA LEU A 78 -8.15 2.85 4.00
C LEU A 78 -6.79 3.09 4.68
N PHE A 79 -5.76 3.13 3.87
CA PHE A 79 -4.39 3.37 4.31
C PHE A 79 -3.87 4.64 3.64
N TYR A 80 -3.62 5.66 4.46
CA TYR A 80 -3.31 7.02 4.03
C TYR A 80 -1.83 7.27 3.81
N ASP A 81 -0.98 6.39 4.36
CA ASP A 81 0.47 6.55 4.32
C ASP A 81 1.07 5.92 3.06
N LEU A 82 2.33 6.25 2.79
CA LEU A 82 3.13 5.61 1.76
C LEU A 82 3.92 4.45 2.36
N ILE A 83 4.11 3.39 1.58
CA ILE A 83 5.05 2.32 1.89
C ILE A 83 6.29 2.57 1.04
N GLU A 84 7.37 3.07 1.65
CA GLU A 84 8.62 3.33 0.93
C GLU A 84 9.17 2.07 0.25
N GLY A 85 9.58 2.21 -1.00
CA GLY A 85 10.11 1.10 -1.80
C GLY A 85 9.04 0.17 -2.37
N PHE A 86 7.76 0.49 -2.23
CA PHE A 86 6.67 -0.27 -2.82
C PHE A 86 6.12 0.40 -4.07
N ASP A 87 6.32 -0.25 -5.23
CA ASP A 87 5.74 0.17 -6.50
C ASP A 87 4.42 -0.58 -6.73
N TYR A 88 3.32 0.11 -6.49
CA TYR A 88 1.98 -0.43 -6.66
C TYR A 88 1.61 -0.51 -8.15
N VAL A 89 0.99 -1.62 -8.54
CA VAL A 89 0.40 -1.81 -9.87
C VAL A 89 -1.03 -2.29 -9.70
N PRO A 90 -2.05 -1.58 -10.23
CA PRO A 90 -3.43 -2.01 -10.20
C PRO A 90 -3.64 -3.41 -10.80
N GLY A 91 -4.70 -4.09 -10.35
CA GLY A 91 -5.02 -5.45 -10.81
C GLY A 91 -4.29 -6.58 -10.09
N TYR A 92 -3.46 -6.27 -9.09
CA TYR A 92 -2.77 -7.28 -8.28
C TYR A 92 -3.06 -7.11 -6.79
N ILE A 93 -3.28 -8.23 -6.10
CA ILE A 93 -3.22 -8.30 -4.64
C ILE A 93 -1.79 -8.59 -4.24
N TYR A 94 -1.27 -7.82 -3.28
CA TYR A 94 0.07 -7.99 -2.73
C TYR A 94 0.01 -8.43 -1.27
N ASP A 95 0.88 -9.35 -0.87
CA ASP A 95 1.25 -9.56 0.52
C ASP A 95 2.66 -9.03 0.74
N LEU A 96 2.82 -8.11 1.67
CA LEU A 96 4.05 -7.39 1.95
C LEU A 96 4.56 -7.72 3.35
N ASP A 97 5.88 -7.79 3.51
CA ASP A 97 6.58 -7.71 4.79
C ASP A 97 7.09 -6.27 4.93
N VAL A 98 6.64 -5.56 5.95
CA VAL A 98 6.87 -4.13 6.14
C VAL A 98 7.46 -3.86 7.52
N THR A 99 8.41 -2.96 7.57
CA THR A 99 8.92 -2.38 8.81
C THR A 99 8.21 -1.07 9.09
N ILE A 100 7.80 -0.87 10.35
CA ILE A 100 7.19 0.36 10.84
C ILE A 100 8.15 0.98 11.85
N ASN A 101 8.55 2.22 11.61
CA ASN A 101 9.36 3.02 12.52
C ASN A 101 8.55 4.22 12.99
N GLU A 102 8.66 4.56 14.27
CA GLU A 102 8.17 5.83 14.77
C GLU A 102 9.08 6.96 14.28
N VAL A 103 8.48 8.10 13.93
CA VAL A 103 9.20 9.30 13.53
C VAL A 103 9.27 10.21 14.75
N ASP A 104 10.48 10.47 15.23
CA ASP A 104 10.72 11.37 16.36
C ASP A 104 10.37 12.82 15.95
N ASP A 105 9.54 13.48 16.75
CA ASP A 105 9.13 14.88 16.60
C ASP A 105 8.67 15.24 15.17
N PRO A 106 7.64 14.54 14.62
CA PRO A 106 7.17 14.80 13.27
C PRO A 106 6.55 16.23 13.20
N PRO A 107 6.71 16.93 12.06
CA PRO A 107 5.97 18.16 11.82
C PRO A 107 4.47 17.95 12.03
N SER A 108 3.74 19.00 12.42
CA SER A 108 2.30 18.92 12.80
C SER A 108 1.40 18.23 11.76
N ASP A 109 1.80 18.26 10.48
CA ASP A 109 1.04 17.71 9.35
C ASP A 109 1.69 16.47 8.74
N ALA A 110 2.75 15.91 9.38
CA ALA A 110 3.45 14.72 8.90
C ALA A 110 3.02 13.47 9.67
N PRO A 111 3.06 12.28 9.03
CA PRO A 111 2.81 11.02 9.70
C PRO A 111 3.80 10.76 10.84
N SER A 112 3.31 10.24 11.95
CA SER A 112 4.16 9.79 13.07
C SER A 112 4.75 8.39 12.86
N LEU A 113 4.32 7.68 11.83
CA LEU A 113 4.80 6.36 11.45
C LEU A 113 5.36 6.38 10.03
N LYS A 114 6.45 5.65 9.85
CA LYS A 114 7.09 5.44 8.55
C LYS A 114 7.06 3.96 8.22
N TYR A 115 6.48 3.64 7.06
CA TYR A 115 6.37 2.29 6.54
C TYR A 115 7.43 2.05 5.47
N THR A 116 8.21 0.98 5.60
CA THR A 116 9.26 0.62 4.64
C THR A 116 9.09 -0.82 4.20
N LEU A 117 9.04 -1.06 2.90
CA LEU A 117 8.96 -2.40 2.33
C LEU A 117 10.25 -3.18 2.57
N ASN A 118 10.15 -4.34 3.24
CA ASN A 118 11.27 -5.29 3.34
C ASN A 118 11.30 -6.21 2.12
N LYS A 119 10.14 -6.77 1.79
CA LYS A 119 9.97 -7.65 0.61
C LYS A 119 8.50 -7.81 0.23
N ILE A 120 8.26 -8.10 -1.03
CA ILE A 120 6.98 -8.61 -1.53
C ILE A 120 6.97 -10.12 -1.27
N ILE A 121 6.03 -10.58 -0.41
CA ILE A 121 5.84 -12.00 -0.09
C ILE A 121 5.12 -12.68 -1.24
N SER A 122 4.04 -12.05 -1.75
CA SER A 122 3.29 -12.53 -2.90
C SER A 122 2.75 -11.37 -3.74
N LYS A 123 2.59 -11.60 -5.05
CA LYS A 123 1.92 -10.73 -6.00
C LYS A 123 1.00 -11.60 -6.85
N THR A 124 -0.33 -11.46 -6.66
CA THR A 124 -1.32 -12.31 -7.30
C THR A 124 -2.18 -11.47 -8.24
N ASN A 125 -2.21 -11.84 -9.51
CA ASN A 125 -3.06 -11.17 -10.50
C ASN A 125 -4.54 -11.48 -10.22
N VAL A 126 -5.38 -10.45 -10.23
CA VAL A 126 -6.83 -10.57 -10.16
C VAL A 126 -7.38 -10.73 -11.58
N LYS A 127 -8.32 -11.68 -11.75
CA LYS A 127 -8.97 -11.89 -13.03
C LYS A 127 -9.68 -10.59 -13.46
N PRO A 128 -9.48 -10.13 -14.72
CA PRO A 128 -10.20 -8.99 -15.24
C PRO A 128 -11.71 -9.17 -15.17
N PHE A 129 -12.42 -8.08 -14.92
CA PHE A 129 -13.89 -8.03 -14.93
C PHE A 129 -14.42 -7.93 -16.34
N SER A 130 -15.66 -8.35 -16.53
CA SER A 130 -16.39 -8.17 -17.80
C SER A 130 -17.38 -7.02 -17.64
N GLY A 131 -17.29 -6.05 -18.53
CA GLY A 131 -18.22 -4.93 -18.64
C GLY A 131 -18.90 -4.86 -19.99
N LYS A 132 -20.00 -4.12 -20.05
CA LYS A 132 -20.71 -3.76 -21.27
C LYS A 132 -20.87 -2.24 -21.34
N LEU A 133 -20.45 -1.62 -22.42
CA LEU A 133 -20.72 -0.21 -22.67
C LEU A 133 -22.20 -0.03 -22.99
N ILE A 134 -22.98 0.52 -22.08
CA ILE A 134 -24.44 0.68 -22.25
C ILE A 134 -24.85 2.08 -22.71
N LYS A 135 -23.94 3.05 -22.58
CA LYS A 135 -24.16 4.42 -23.04
C LYS A 135 -22.85 5.06 -23.48
N GLN A 136 -22.88 5.60 -24.68
CA GLN A 136 -21.80 6.43 -25.23
C GLN A 136 -22.35 7.85 -25.42
N GLY A 137 -22.44 8.59 -24.31
CA GLY A 137 -22.98 9.95 -24.30
C GLY A 137 -22.03 10.98 -24.89
N ILE A 138 -22.58 12.19 -25.11
CA ILE A 138 -21.77 13.35 -25.53
C ILE A 138 -20.64 13.62 -24.54
N CYS A 139 -19.54 14.25 -24.99
CA CYS A 139 -18.40 14.58 -24.13
C CYS A 139 -17.80 13.39 -23.38
N MET A 140 -17.80 12.20 -24.02
CA MET A 140 -17.29 10.96 -23.43
C MET A 140 -17.99 10.58 -22.11
N ASN A 141 -19.24 10.98 -21.91
CA ASN A 141 -20.03 10.53 -20.76
C ASN A 141 -20.45 9.07 -20.96
N TYR A 142 -19.54 8.16 -20.68
CA TYR A 142 -19.74 6.72 -20.91
C TYR A 142 -20.28 6.06 -19.65
N VAL A 143 -21.16 5.08 -19.83
CA VAL A 143 -21.70 4.28 -18.73
C VAL A 143 -21.42 2.81 -19.01
N VAL A 144 -20.84 2.14 -18.03
CA VAL A 144 -20.48 0.72 -18.08
C VAL A 144 -21.37 -0.05 -17.12
N GLN A 145 -21.94 -1.15 -17.62
CA GLN A 145 -22.65 -2.14 -16.82
C GLN A 145 -21.73 -3.31 -16.49
N VAL A 146 -21.76 -3.80 -15.26
CA VAL A 146 -20.98 -4.95 -14.78
C VAL A 146 -21.92 -6.03 -14.28
N ASN A 147 -21.70 -7.26 -14.69
CA ASN A 147 -22.48 -8.43 -14.24
C ASN A 147 -21.65 -9.43 -13.44
N ASP A 148 -20.44 -9.04 -13.02
CA ASP A 148 -19.56 -9.87 -12.19
C ASP A 148 -19.88 -9.68 -10.71
N ILE A 149 -20.27 -10.76 -10.02
CA ILE A 149 -20.60 -10.73 -8.59
C ILE A 149 -19.40 -10.38 -7.69
N ASN A 150 -18.18 -10.60 -8.19
CA ASN A 150 -16.95 -10.28 -7.45
C ASN A 150 -16.52 -8.82 -7.63
N PHE A 151 -17.21 -8.05 -8.47
CA PHE A 151 -16.92 -6.63 -8.62
C PHE A 151 -17.26 -5.87 -7.33
N PRO A 152 -16.40 -4.93 -6.86
CA PRO A 152 -16.64 -4.16 -5.65
C PRO A 152 -17.97 -3.43 -5.67
N GLN A 153 -18.88 -3.82 -4.77
CA GLN A 153 -20.26 -3.32 -4.73
C GLN A 153 -20.37 -1.84 -4.32
N ASN A 154 -19.36 -1.31 -3.65
CA ASN A 154 -19.28 0.10 -3.29
C ASN A 154 -18.94 1.01 -4.49
N LEU A 155 -18.42 0.46 -5.58
CA LEU A 155 -18.04 1.20 -6.79
C LEU A 155 -19.15 1.27 -7.86
N ILE A 156 -20.29 0.63 -7.63
CA ILE A 156 -21.39 0.60 -8.60
C ILE A 156 -22.68 1.18 -8.03
N GLU A 157 -23.48 1.73 -8.89
CA GLU A 157 -24.87 2.04 -8.66
C GLU A 157 -25.72 0.82 -9.00
N LYS A 158 -26.39 0.24 -7.98
CA LYS A 158 -27.17 -0.99 -8.15
C LYS A 158 -28.36 -0.82 -9.06
N LYS A 159 -28.94 0.38 -9.11
CA LYS A 159 -30.08 0.72 -9.98
C LYS A 159 -29.94 2.15 -10.46
N TRP A 160 -29.88 2.33 -11.74
CA TRP A 160 -29.80 3.63 -12.38
C TRP A 160 -30.84 3.75 -13.49
N TYR A 161 -31.50 4.89 -13.60
CA TYR A 161 -32.50 5.19 -14.61
C TYR A 161 -31.96 6.22 -15.58
N ASP A 162 -31.77 5.86 -16.83
CA ASP A 162 -31.39 6.81 -17.86
C ASP A 162 -32.63 7.59 -18.34
N GLU A 163 -32.68 8.85 -17.97
CA GLU A 163 -33.81 9.75 -18.31
C GLU A 163 -34.00 9.94 -19.82
N PHE A 164 -32.91 9.86 -20.60
CA PHE A 164 -32.97 10.05 -22.04
C PHE A 164 -33.54 8.83 -22.78
N SER A 165 -33.05 7.66 -22.46
CA SER A 165 -33.53 6.40 -23.07
C SER A 165 -34.78 5.83 -22.38
N GLN A 166 -35.13 6.30 -21.18
CA GLN A 166 -36.17 5.79 -20.29
C GLN A 166 -35.97 4.32 -19.89
N ILE A 167 -34.72 3.87 -19.88
CA ILE A 167 -34.34 2.49 -19.53
C ILE A 167 -33.76 2.47 -18.11
N LYS A 168 -34.11 1.42 -17.36
CA LYS A 168 -33.49 1.09 -16.09
C LYS A 168 -32.36 0.11 -16.29
N TYR A 169 -31.22 0.44 -15.74
CA TYR A 169 -30.04 -0.41 -15.73
C TYR A 169 -29.68 -0.81 -14.29
N GLU A 170 -28.98 -1.92 -14.15
CA GLU A 170 -28.49 -2.43 -12.87
C GLU A 170 -26.98 -2.58 -12.93
N ASN A 171 -26.32 -2.39 -11.76
CA ASN A 171 -24.88 -2.56 -11.57
C ASN A 171 -24.05 -1.74 -12.56
N VAL A 172 -24.19 -0.43 -12.51
CA VAL A 172 -23.54 0.50 -13.45
C VAL A 172 -22.60 1.46 -12.74
N PHE A 173 -21.64 1.97 -13.49
CA PHE A 173 -20.82 3.11 -13.10
C PHE A 173 -20.56 4.03 -14.29
N ALA A 174 -20.30 5.32 -14.01
CA ALA A 174 -19.80 6.25 -15.00
C ALA A 174 -18.29 6.02 -15.22
N LEU A 175 -17.84 5.97 -16.46
CA LEU A 175 -16.43 5.85 -16.77
C LEU A 175 -15.71 7.17 -16.46
N GLU A 176 -14.70 7.12 -15.58
CA GLU A 176 -13.89 8.28 -15.24
C GLU A 176 -12.68 8.45 -16.16
N SER A 177 -11.94 7.35 -16.44
CA SER A 177 -10.76 7.35 -17.32
C SER A 177 -11.13 7.30 -18.81
N VAL A 178 -11.73 8.35 -19.33
CA VAL A 178 -12.33 8.35 -20.68
C VAL A 178 -11.32 8.60 -21.80
N CYS A 179 -10.18 9.25 -21.53
CA CYS A 179 -9.23 9.65 -22.56
C CYS A 179 -8.53 8.51 -23.29
N ASP A 180 -8.31 7.40 -22.57
CA ASP A 180 -7.64 6.22 -23.13
C ASP A 180 -8.65 5.06 -23.37
N PHE A 181 -9.95 5.35 -23.34
CA PHE A 181 -10.93 4.33 -23.64
C PHE A 181 -10.90 3.99 -25.13
N PRO A 182 -10.82 2.69 -25.52
CA PRO A 182 -10.63 2.31 -26.90
C PRO A 182 -11.78 2.77 -27.81
N GLU A 183 -11.45 3.47 -28.89
CA GLU A 183 -12.43 4.00 -29.84
C GLU A 183 -13.20 2.93 -30.62
N ASN A 184 -12.67 1.71 -30.71
CA ASN A 184 -13.32 0.58 -31.35
C ASN A 184 -14.42 -0.06 -30.52
N ILE A 185 -14.51 0.21 -29.22
CA ILE A 185 -15.60 -0.26 -28.35
C ILE A 185 -16.78 0.70 -28.49
N LYS A 186 -17.92 0.17 -28.93
CA LYS A 186 -19.15 0.92 -29.15
C LYS A 186 -20.23 0.56 -28.15
N GLU A 187 -21.26 1.38 -28.08
CA GLU A 187 -22.43 1.10 -27.26
C GLU A 187 -23.04 -0.27 -27.64
N GLY A 188 -23.21 -1.10 -26.63
CA GLY A 188 -23.64 -2.50 -26.79
C GLY A 188 -22.51 -3.53 -26.71
N ASP A 189 -21.26 -3.13 -26.89
CA ASP A 189 -20.11 -4.04 -26.85
C ASP A 189 -19.72 -4.42 -25.44
N SER A 190 -19.23 -5.66 -25.29
CA SER A 190 -18.65 -6.18 -24.06
C SER A 190 -17.14 -6.21 -24.16
N PHE A 191 -16.47 -5.95 -23.06
CA PHE A 191 -15.01 -5.89 -22.98
C PHE A 191 -14.50 -6.32 -21.60
N SER A 192 -13.22 -6.65 -21.51
CA SER A 192 -12.53 -6.99 -20.26
C SER A 192 -11.75 -5.80 -19.73
N PHE A 193 -11.73 -5.62 -18.42
CA PHE A 193 -11.01 -4.50 -17.79
C PHE A 193 -10.55 -4.81 -16.36
N ILE A 194 -9.58 -4.04 -15.89
CA ILE A 194 -9.22 -3.96 -14.48
C ILE A 194 -9.59 -2.58 -13.92
N ILE A 195 -9.83 -2.47 -12.61
CA ILE A 195 -9.99 -1.19 -11.92
C ILE A 195 -8.62 -0.54 -11.79
N ASP A 196 -8.50 0.71 -12.22
CA ASP A 196 -7.25 1.47 -12.23
C ASP A 196 -7.54 2.93 -11.84
N ASN A 197 -7.80 3.17 -10.56
CA ASN A 197 -8.12 4.50 -10.05
C ASN A 197 -6.91 5.45 -9.98
N GLU A 198 -5.70 4.94 -10.26
CA GLU A 198 -4.50 5.76 -10.47
C GLU A 198 -4.51 6.48 -11.82
N LYS A 199 -5.29 5.97 -12.79
CA LYS A 199 -5.35 6.48 -14.15
C LYS A 199 -6.07 7.82 -14.20
N LYS A 200 -5.41 8.81 -14.76
CA LYS A 200 -5.93 10.20 -14.90
C LYS A 200 -6.13 10.55 -16.37
N ASN A 201 -7.19 11.31 -16.63
CA ASN A 201 -7.43 11.84 -17.97
C ASN A 201 -6.33 12.85 -18.35
N GLN A 202 -5.72 12.65 -19.52
CA GLN A 202 -4.70 13.54 -20.10
C GLN A 202 -5.21 14.32 -21.32
N CYS A 203 -6.48 14.16 -21.67
CA CYS A 203 -7.15 14.88 -22.75
C CYS A 203 -8.11 15.94 -22.20
N ALA A 204 -8.51 16.87 -23.07
CA ALA A 204 -9.57 17.82 -22.75
C ALA A 204 -10.93 17.11 -22.82
N VAL A 205 -11.59 17.00 -21.68
CA VAL A 205 -12.96 16.50 -21.58
C VAL A 205 -13.91 17.71 -21.52
N CYS A 206 -14.91 17.74 -22.37
CA CYS A 206 -15.87 18.84 -22.33
C CYS A 206 -16.85 18.70 -21.16
N SER A 207 -17.34 19.84 -20.65
CA SER A 207 -18.18 19.90 -19.44
C SER A 207 -19.68 19.92 -19.75
N ALA A 208 -20.12 19.41 -20.91
CA ALA A 208 -21.53 19.34 -21.18
C ALA A 208 -22.22 18.30 -20.28
N TYR A 209 -23.31 18.74 -19.64
CA TYR A 209 -24.08 17.85 -18.80
C TYR A 209 -24.63 16.66 -19.56
N SER A 210 -24.40 15.49 -19.01
CA SER A 210 -25.08 14.26 -19.41
C SER A 210 -25.46 13.50 -18.14
N HIS A 211 -26.67 12.99 -18.08
CA HIS A 211 -27.10 12.17 -16.96
C HIS A 211 -26.32 10.85 -16.99
N VAL A 212 -25.50 10.65 -15.98
CA VAL A 212 -24.68 9.43 -15.75
C VAL A 212 -24.82 9.00 -14.28
N PRO A 213 -24.45 7.76 -13.92
CA PRO A 213 -24.41 7.30 -12.53
C PRO A 213 -23.52 8.22 -11.66
N GLU A 214 -23.87 8.35 -10.37
CA GLU A 214 -23.06 9.10 -9.40
C GLU A 214 -21.74 8.38 -9.07
N LYS A 215 -21.74 7.05 -9.12
CA LYS A 215 -20.54 6.25 -8.95
C LYS A 215 -19.70 6.29 -10.21
N SER A 216 -18.44 6.69 -10.06
CA SER A 216 -17.46 6.71 -11.16
C SER A 216 -16.27 5.81 -10.88
N VAL A 217 -15.72 5.21 -11.91
CA VAL A 217 -14.58 4.28 -11.82
C VAL A 217 -13.64 4.53 -12.99
N SER A 218 -12.35 4.65 -12.68
CA SER A 218 -11.30 4.59 -13.70
C SER A 218 -10.90 3.13 -13.96
N ILE A 219 -10.70 2.81 -15.23
CA ILE A 219 -10.38 1.45 -15.66
C ILE A 219 -9.26 1.44 -16.68
N THR A 220 -8.57 0.31 -16.77
CA THR A 220 -7.71 -0.04 -17.91
C THR A 220 -8.35 -1.22 -18.63
N VAL A 221 -8.64 -1.04 -19.92
CA VAL A 221 -9.21 -2.09 -20.78
C VAL A 221 -8.10 -3.08 -21.13
N GLY A 222 -8.39 -4.38 -20.93
CA GLY A 222 -7.50 -5.47 -21.33
C GLY A 222 -7.60 -5.77 -22.82
N ASP A 223 -6.54 -6.31 -23.38
CA ASP A 223 -6.48 -6.82 -24.75
C ASP A 223 -7.33 -8.09 -24.92
#